data_9067ea236cdac0c623bd6ee36b8fff29
#
_entry.id   9067ea236cdac0c623bd6ee36b8fff29
#
_cell.length_a   1.000
_cell.length_b   1.000
_cell.length_c   1.000
_cell.angle_alpha   90.00
_cell.angle_beta   90.00
_cell.angle_gamma   90.00
#
_symmetry.space_group_name_H-M   'P 1'
#
loop_
_entity.id
_entity.type
_entity.pdbx_description
1 polymer ?
#
loop_
_entity_poly.entity_id
_entity_poly.type
_entity_poly.pdbx_seq_one_letter_code
_entity_poly.pdbx_strand_id
1 'polypeptide(L)'
;MATALWIAHVMVTDPVAYGDYAARAGVAIAAHDGVFLARGGRYVQLEGNDRPRNVVARFPSLERAVECYQSPAYQAALGFAKGAAVRDLMVVEESE
;
A
#
# COMPACT_ATOMS: atom_id res chain seq x y z
N MET A 1 14.39 5.00 -17.08
CA MET A 1 12.96 4.91 -16.73
C MET A 1 12.81 5.05 -15.24
N ALA A 2 11.81 5.79 -14.80
CA ALA A 2 11.63 6.06 -13.38
C ALA A 2 10.94 4.87 -12.69
N THR A 3 11.46 4.48 -11.55
CA THR A 3 10.72 3.65 -10.61
C THR A 3 9.61 4.47 -9.98
N ALA A 4 8.66 3.83 -9.32
CA ALA A 4 7.54 4.51 -8.71
C ALA A 4 7.31 4.03 -7.28
N LEU A 5 6.78 4.91 -6.45
CA LEU A 5 6.45 4.62 -5.06
C LEU A 5 4.94 4.50 -4.89
N TRP A 6 4.55 3.45 -4.22
CA TRP A 6 3.19 3.20 -3.75
C TRP A 6 3.17 3.62 -2.29
N ILE A 7 2.39 4.63 -1.96
CA ILE A 7 2.41 5.24 -0.64
C ILE A 7 1.00 5.18 -0.05
N ALA A 8 0.89 4.58 1.13
CA ALA A 8 -0.38 4.46 1.84
C ALA A 8 -0.27 5.01 3.25
N HIS A 9 -1.29 5.76 3.64
CA HIS A 9 -1.47 6.23 5.02
C HIS A 9 -2.77 5.66 5.52
N VAL A 10 -2.74 4.91 6.62
CA VAL A 10 -3.85 4.06 7.02
C VAL A 10 -4.14 4.18 8.52
N MET A 11 -5.43 4.29 8.86
CA MET A 11 -5.92 4.09 10.22
C MET A 11 -6.74 2.81 10.23
N VAL A 12 -6.24 1.78 10.92
CA VAL A 12 -6.91 0.48 11.00
C VAL A 12 -7.99 0.55 12.07
N THR A 13 -9.22 0.15 11.72
CA THR A 13 -10.36 0.10 12.65
C THR A 13 -10.74 -1.34 13.00
N ASP A 14 -10.41 -2.30 12.15
CA ASP A 14 -10.59 -3.73 12.41
C ASP A 14 -9.29 -4.46 12.12
N PRO A 15 -8.46 -4.69 13.16
CA PRO A 15 -7.14 -5.31 12.96
C PRO A 15 -7.18 -6.72 12.38
N VAL A 16 -8.21 -7.50 12.68
CA VAL A 16 -8.31 -8.89 12.21
C VAL A 16 -8.54 -8.90 10.70
N ALA A 17 -9.56 -8.18 10.23
CA ALA A 17 -9.85 -8.08 8.79
C ALA A 17 -8.70 -7.43 8.04
N TYR A 18 -8.09 -6.40 8.62
CA TYR A 18 -6.96 -5.72 7.97
C TYR A 18 -5.73 -6.62 7.86
N GLY A 19 -5.51 -7.51 8.84
CA GLY A 19 -4.46 -8.52 8.78
C GLY A 19 -4.65 -9.46 7.60
N ASP A 20 -5.87 -9.88 7.32
CA ASP A 20 -6.20 -10.68 6.14
C ASP A 20 -5.90 -9.93 4.84
N TYR A 21 -6.26 -8.65 4.79
CA TYR A 21 -5.89 -7.79 3.66
C TYR A 21 -4.37 -7.74 3.48
N ALA A 22 -3.65 -7.43 4.56
CA ALA A 22 -2.20 -7.20 4.50
C ALA A 22 -1.44 -8.42 3.98
N ALA A 23 -1.82 -9.61 4.43
CA ALA A 23 -1.20 -10.85 3.99
C ALA A 23 -1.38 -11.07 2.48
N ARG A 24 -2.61 -10.87 1.99
CA ARG A 24 -2.93 -11.07 0.57
C ARG A 24 -2.37 -9.96 -0.31
N ALA A 25 -2.41 -8.73 0.16
CA ALA A 25 -1.84 -7.59 -0.56
C ALA A 25 -0.34 -7.75 -0.74
N GLY A 26 0.36 -8.26 0.28
CA GLY A 26 1.80 -8.52 0.20
C GLY A 26 2.15 -9.50 -0.92
N VAL A 27 1.34 -10.54 -1.10
CA VAL A 27 1.53 -11.52 -2.20
C VAL A 27 1.32 -10.84 -3.56
N ALA A 28 0.26 -10.05 -3.70
CA ALA A 28 -0.04 -9.35 -4.96
C ALA A 28 1.05 -8.34 -5.32
N ILE A 29 1.53 -7.58 -4.33
CA ILE A 29 2.59 -6.59 -4.53
C ILE A 29 3.88 -7.27 -4.98
N ALA A 30 4.27 -8.37 -4.33
CA ALA A 30 5.46 -9.12 -4.72
C ALA A 30 5.33 -9.70 -6.12
N ALA A 31 4.15 -10.19 -6.50
CA ALA A 31 3.89 -10.75 -7.82
C ALA A 31 4.01 -9.71 -8.94
N HIS A 32 3.89 -8.43 -8.61
CA HIS A 32 4.03 -7.31 -9.55
C HIS A 32 5.37 -6.58 -9.38
N ASP A 33 6.35 -7.26 -8.81
CA ASP A 33 7.72 -6.75 -8.64
C ASP A 33 7.81 -5.58 -7.66
N GLY A 34 6.83 -5.43 -6.76
CA GLY A 34 6.88 -4.45 -5.70
C GLY A 34 7.76 -4.91 -4.53
N VAL A 35 8.48 -3.99 -3.96
CA VAL A 35 9.35 -4.22 -2.80
C VAL A 35 8.97 -3.24 -1.71
N PHE A 36 8.67 -3.73 -0.51
CA PHE A 36 8.36 -2.85 0.62
C PHE A 36 9.62 -2.14 1.10
N LEU A 37 9.52 -0.82 1.22
CA LEU A 37 10.56 0.03 1.79
C LEU A 37 10.21 0.42 3.22
N ALA A 38 8.93 0.59 3.51
CA ALA A 38 8.40 0.82 4.85
C ALA A 38 7.06 0.09 4.95
N ARG A 39 6.79 -0.53 6.09
CA ARG A 39 5.57 -1.32 6.25
C ARG A 39 5.14 -1.30 7.72
N GLY A 40 4.48 -0.21 8.12
CA GLY A 40 3.95 -0.06 9.46
C GLY A 40 5.00 0.15 10.55
N GLY A 41 6.15 0.72 10.20
CA GLY A 41 7.22 1.03 11.14
C GLY A 41 6.96 2.30 11.94
N ARG A 42 7.95 2.66 12.75
CA ARG A 42 7.92 3.92 13.50
C ARG A 42 7.75 5.10 12.54
N TYR A 43 6.98 6.08 12.95
CA TYR A 43 6.72 7.26 12.13
C TYR A 43 6.56 8.50 13.01
N VAL A 44 6.69 9.66 12.41
CA VAL A 44 6.38 10.95 13.06
C VAL A 44 5.51 11.73 12.09
N GLN A 45 4.30 12.07 12.55
CA GLN A 45 3.39 12.90 11.75
C GLN A 45 3.69 14.36 12.07
N LEU A 46 4.19 15.09 11.07
CA LEU A 46 4.59 16.50 11.26
C LEU A 46 3.48 17.46 10.90
N GLU A 47 2.69 17.13 9.88
CA GLU A 47 1.54 17.92 9.43
C GLU A 47 0.48 16.96 8.90
N GLY A 48 -0.76 17.42 8.89
CA GLY A 48 -1.88 16.65 8.34
C GLY A 48 -2.49 15.68 9.34
N ASN A 49 -3.26 14.74 8.81
CA ASN A 49 -3.97 13.75 9.62
C ASN A 49 -3.02 12.65 10.08
N ASP A 50 -3.03 12.39 11.38
CA ASP A 50 -2.21 11.32 11.95
C ASP A 50 -2.87 9.96 11.64
N ARG A 51 -2.18 9.15 10.82
CA ARG A 51 -2.59 7.79 10.52
C ARG A 51 -1.45 6.84 10.87
N PRO A 52 -1.68 5.92 11.81
CA PRO A 52 -0.59 5.17 12.44
C PRO A 52 0.13 4.17 11.54
N ARG A 53 -0.51 3.69 10.47
CA ARG A 53 0.11 2.70 9.59
C ARG A 53 0.49 3.34 8.26
N ASN A 54 1.78 3.43 8.01
CA ASN A 54 2.32 4.01 6.79
C ASN A 54 3.10 2.96 6.04
N VAL A 55 2.83 2.84 4.73
CA VAL A 55 3.43 1.82 3.88
C VAL A 55 4.00 2.48 2.65
N VAL A 56 5.23 2.10 2.30
CA VAL A 56 5.86 2.54 1.05
C VAL A 56 6.40 1.31 0.35
N ALA A 57 6.01 1.12 -0.91
CA ALA A 57 6.55 0.06 -1.74
C ALA A 57 7.08 0.65 -3.03
N ARG A 58 8.18 0.11 -3.54
CA ARG A 58 8.76 0.54 -4.82
C ARG A 58 8.42 -0.46 -5.90
N PHE A 59 7.98 0.06 -7.05
CA PHE A 59 7.69 -0.72 -8.24
C PHE A 59 8.62 -0.30 -9.38
N PRO A 60 8.84 -1.16 -10.39
CA PRO A 60 9.69 -0.83 -11.53
C PRO A 60 9.21 0.38 -12.33
N SER A 61 7.89 0.65 -12.33
CA SER A 61 7.28 1.77 -13.05
C SER A 61 5.94 2.15 -12.43
N LEU A 62 5.47 3.34 -12.77
CA LEU A 62 4.13 3.79 -12.39
C LEU A 62 3.06 2.84 -12.93
N GLU A 63 3.21 2.43 -14.19
CA GLU A 63 2.25 1.54 -14.86
C GLU A 63 2.18 0.19 -14.16
N ARG A 64 3.32 -0.33 -13.73
CA ARG A 64 3.37 -1.62 -13.02
C ARG A 64 2.67 -1.55 -11.66
N ALA A 65 2.83 -0.44 -10.95
CA ALA A 65 2.14 -0.23 -9.68
C ALA A 65 0.62 -0.13 -9.87
N VAL A 66 0.18 0.59 -10.89
CA VAL A 66 -1.26 0.70 -11.21
C VAL A 66 -1.81 -0.65 -11.64
N GLU A 67 -1.05 -1.42 -12.43
CA GLU A 67 -1.42 -2.77 -12.83
C GLU A 67 -1.61 -3.68 -11.61
N CYS A 68 -0.74 -3.57 -10.62
CA CYS A 68 -0.88 -4.29 -9.35
C CYS A 68 -2.20 -3.95 -8.66
N TYR A 69 -2.49 -2.67 -8.54
CA TYR A 69 -3.72 -2.21 -7.89
C TYR A 69 -4.96 -2.76 -8.60
N GLN A 70 -4.94 -2.77 -9.93
CA GLN A 70 -6.07 -3.21 -10.74
C GLN A 70 -6.15 -4.73 -10.90
N SER A 71 -5.13 -5.47 -10.44
CA SER A 71 -5.09 -6.92 -10.60
C SER A 71 -6.19 -7.61 -9.79
N PRO A 72 -6.68 -8.76 -10.26
CA PRO A 72 -7.67 -9.55 -9.52
C PRO A 72 -7.19 -9.93 -8.12
N ALA A 73 -5.90 -10.25 -7.98
CA ALA A 73 -5.32 -10.63 -6.68
C ALA A 73 -5.39 -9.48 -5.68
N TYR A 74 -5.00 -8.26 -6.10
CA TYR A 74 -5.05 -7.12 -5.20
C TYR A 74 -6.50 -6.71 -4.89
N GLN A 75 -7.37 -6.71 -5.89
CA GLN A 75 -8.78 -6.34 -5.69
C GLN A 75 -9.49 -7.33 -4.75
N ALA A 76 -9.13 -8.61 -4.82
CA ALA A 76 -9.64 -9.60 -3.86
C ALA A 76 -9.15 -9.28 -2.44
N ALA A 77 -7.87 -8.93 -2.29
CA ALA A 77 -7.32 -8.52 -1.01
C ALA A 77 -8.03 -7.27 -0.48
N LEU A 78 -8.27 -6.29 -1.34
CA LEU A 78 -8.89 -5.01 -0.98
C LEU A 78 -10.29 -5.21 -0.37
N GLY A 79 -11.00 -6.25 -0.76
CA GLY A 79 -12.28 -6.60 -0.16
C GLY A 79 -12.22 -6.77 1.35
N PHE A 80 -11.10 -7.27 1.89
CA PHE A 80 -10.91 -7.42 3.34
C PHE A 80 -10.61 -6.09 4.03
N ALA A 81 -10.14 -5.09 3.31
CA ALA A 81 -9.85 -3.77 3.86
C ALA A 81 -11.09 -2.88 3.94
N LYS A 82 -12.14 -3.19 3.18
CA LYS A 82 -13.37 -2.40 3.17
C LYS A 82 -14.04 -2.46 4.53
N GLY A 83 -14.32 -1.28 5.11
CA GLY A 83 -14.90 -1.19 6.44
C GLY A 83 -13.92 -1.51 7.57
N ALA A 84 -12.68 -1.89 7.27
CA ALA A 84 -11.66 -2.26 8.26
C ALA A 84 -10.62 -1.15 8.49
N ALA A 85 -10.63 -0.11 7.67
CA ALA A 85 -9.62 0.96 7.76
C ALA A 85 -10.06 2.21 7.01
N VAL A 86 -9.49 3.34 7.41
CA VAL A 86 -9.53 4.59 6.66
C VAL A 86 -8.18 4.70 5.94
N ARG A 87 -8.19 4.81 4.62
CA ARG A 87 -6.98 4.71 3.81
C ARG A 87 -6.88 5.81 2.76
N ASP A 88 -5.67 6.32 2.59
CA ASP A 88 -5.28 7.11 1.43
C ASP A 88 -4.14 6.36 0.75
N LEU A 89 -4.24 6.15 -0.54
CA LEU A 89 -3.25 5.42 -1.32
C LEU A 89 -3.00 6.15 -2.63
N MET A 90 -1.73 6.34 -2.96
CA MET A 90 -1.35 6.96 -4.23
C MET A 90 -0.06 6.36 -4.74
N VAL A 91 0.19 6.55 -6.01
CA VAL A 91 1.43 6.13 -6.66
C VAL A 91 2.07 7.35 -7.32
N VAL A 92 3.36 7.52 -7.15
CA VAL A 92 4.09 8.65 -7.73
C VAL A 92 5.45 8.17 -8.24
N GLU A 93 5.84 8.66 -9.41
CA GLU A 93 7.18 8.37 -9.94
C GLU A 93 8.24 9.02 -9.08
N GLU A 94 9.36 8.30 -8.89
CA GLU A 94 10.52 8.84 -8.18
C GLU A 94 11.23 9.87 -9.05
N SER A 95 11.86 10.84 -8.41
CA SER A 95 12.75 11.78 -9.08
C SER A 95 13.95 11.02 -9.68
N GLU A 96 14.38 11.46 -10.83
CA GLU A 96 15.54 10.88 -11.52
C GLU A 96 16.83 11.65 -11.24
#